data_3d4b2ec413519f57ad6944259b941bc2
#
_entry.id   3d4b2ec413519f57ad6944259b941bc2
#
_cell.length_a   1.000
_cell.length_b   1.000
_cell.length_c   1.000
_cell.angle_alpha   90.00
_cell.angle_beta   90.00
_cell.angle_gamma   90.00
#
_symmetry.space_group_name_H-M   'P 1'
#
loop_
_entity.id
_entity.type
_entity.pdbx_description
1 polymer ?
#
loop_
_entity_poly.entity_id
_entity_poly.type
_entity_poly.pdbx_seq_one_letter_code
_entity_poly.pdbx_strand_id
1 'polypeptide(L)'
;SQGVDKRIDVLATAITFKAKAEDLFHLDLAYAPPFATTKDPIHYTGMALDNALHGNPLMTPARLVEMQQKGESIQVIDTRSAKDFEKSHVQDAIHVPLGELRARAGELSKEIPTVTYCNKGVTGNAAQNILINLDFKEVYNLSGGNKNYQSYLIMLKRKN
;
A
#
# COMPACT_ATOMS: atom_id res chain seq x y z
N SER A 1 4.11 -16.77 -12.44
CA SER A 1 2.77 -16.34 -12.85
C SER A 1 2.74 -16.18 -14.38
N GLN A 2 1.64 -16.59 -15.01
CA GLN A 2 1.47 -16.45 -16.46
C GLN A 2 1.55 -14.96 -16.88
N GLY A 3 2.22 -14.67 -18.02
CA GLY A 3 2.28 -13.36 -18.62
C GLY A 3 3.23 -12.36 -17.96
N VAL A 4 4.18 -12.80 -17.15
CA VAL A 4 5.22 -11.92 -16.59
C VAL A 4 6.13 -11.39 -17.68
N ASP A 5 6.50 -12.25 -18.64
CA ASP A 5 7.27 -11.92 -19.83
C ASP A 5 6.67 -10.75 -20.61
N LYS A 6 5.37 -10.83 -20.94
CA LYS A 6 4.66 -9.75 -21.65
C LYS A 6 4.65 -8.43 -20.89
N ARG A 7 4.55 -8.48 -19.56
CA ARG A 7 4.59 -7.28 -18.71
C ARG A 7 5.99 -6.67 -18.66
N ILE A 8 7.02 -7.50 -18.66
CA ILE A 8 8.41 -7.03 -18.77
C ILE A 8 8.62 -6.32 -20.09
N ASP A 9 8.10 -6.87 -21.22
CA ASP A 9 8.21 -6.25 -22.53
C ASP A 9 7.50 -4.90 -22.60
N VAL A 10 6.31 -4.78 -22.00
CA VAL A 10 5.59 -3.48 -21.90
C VAL A 10 6.43 -2.46 -21.12
N LEU A 11 7.00 -2.83 -19.97
CA LEU A 11 7.84 -1.93 -19.19
C LEU A 11 9.14 -1.57 -19.90
N ALA A 12 9.80 -2.53 -20.56
CA ALA A 12 11.01 -2.29 -21.33
C ALA A 12 10.74 -1.32 -22.49
N THR A 13 9.61 -1.50 -23.18
CA THR A 13 9.15 -0.59 -24.25
C THR A 13 8.89 0.81 -23.68
N ALA A 14 8.16 0.91 -22.58
CA ALA A 14 7.86 2.19 -21.92
C ALA A 14 9.16 2.93 -21.55
N ILE A 15 10.13 2.24 -20.94
CA ILE A 15 11.44 2.81 -20.59
C ILE A 15 12.18 3.29 -21.83
N THR A 16 12.20 2.48 -22.91
CA THR A 16 12.87 2.82 -24.17
C THR A 16 12.31 4.11 -24.77
N PHE A 17 10.99 4.29 -24.72
CA PHE A 17 10.31 5.49 -25.21
C PHE A 17 10.20 6.62 -24.18
N LYS A 18 10.87 6.48 -23.02
CA LYS A 18 10.90 7.50 -21.95
C LYS A 18 9.50 7.87 -21.43
N ALA A 19 8.60 6.88 -21.37
CA ALA A 19 7.28 7.05 -20.79
C ALA A 19 7.39 7.49 -19.32
N LYS A 20 6.48 8.35 -18.89
CA LYS A 20 6.33 8.77 -17.48
C LYS A 20 5.50 7.75 -16.70
N ALA A 21 5.50 7.90 -15.38
CA ALA A 21 4.68 7.05 -14.50
C ALA A 21 3.18 7.12 -14.84
N GLU A 22 2.70 8.33 -15.12
CA GLU A 22 1.31 8.57 -15.52
C GLU A 22 0.91 7.87 -16.82
N ASP A 23 1.83 7.74 -17.78
CA ASP A 23 1.55 7.05 -19.03
C ASP A 23 1.26 5.56 -18.79
N LEU A 24 1.93 4.93 -17.83
CA LEU A 24 1.75 3.51 -17.51
C LEU A 24 0.34 3.18 -17.01
N PHE A 25 -0.26 4.04 -16.18
CA PHE A 25 -1.60 3.75 -15.68
C PHE A 25 -2.74 4.22 -16.60
N HIS A 26 -2.40 4.94 -17.67
CA HIS A 26 -3.31 5.30 -18.75
C HIS A 26 -3.23 4.37 -19.97
N LEU A 27 -2.33 3.37 -19.96
CA LEU A 27 -2.26 2.40 -21.06
C LEU A 27 -3.58 1.65 -21.23
N ASP A 28 -4.04 1.55 -22.47
CA ASP A 28 -5.19 0.69 -22.85
C ASP A 28 -4.68 -0.72 -23.19
N LEU A 29 -4.38 -1.48 -22.15
CA LEU A 29 -3.86 -2.84 -22.30
C LEU A 29 -4.99 -3.82 -22.61
N ALA A 30 -4.68 -4.87 -23.36
CA ALA A 30 -5.63 -5.91 -23.72
C ALA A 30 -6.29 -6.51 -22.45
N TYR A 31 -7.60 -6.42 -22.40
CA TYR A 31 -8.43 -6.91 -21.31
C TYR A 31 -9.28 -8.09 -21.76
N ALA A 32 -9.11 -9.23 -21.12
CA ALA A 32 -9.90 -10.44 -21.34
C ALA A 32 -10.51 -10.90 -20.00
N PRO A 33 -11.78 -10.60 -19.71
CA PRO A 33 -12.42 -10.85 -18.41
C PRO A 33 -12.18 -12.23 -17.80
N PRO A 34 -12.20 -13.35 -18.55
CA PRO A 34 -11.94 -14.68 -17.95
C PRO A 34 -10.51 -14.87 -17.46
N PHE A 35 -9.55 -14.05 -17.94
CA PHE A 35 -8.11 -14.26 -17.73
C PHE A 35 -7.38 -13.10 -17.06
N ALA A 36 -8.02 -11.94 -16.94
CA ALA A 36 -7.40 -10.73 -16.42
C ALA A 36 -8.33 -9.97 -15.46
N THR A 37 -7.74 -9.28 -14.51
CA THR A 37 -8.44 -8.28 -13.67
C THR A 37 -8.59 -6.98 -14.45
N THR A 38 -9.55 -6.13 -14.04
CA THR A 38 -9.82 -4.82 -14.66
C THR A 38 -8.58 -3.94 -14.80
N LYS A 39 -7.65 -4.03 -13.86
CA LYS A 39 -6.34 -3.37 -13.91
C LYS A 39 -5.23 -4.40 -13.96
N ASP A 40 -4.36 -4.28 -14.96
CA ASP A 40 -3.15 -5.08 -15.05
C ASP A 40 -2.10 -4.60 -14.02
N PRO A 41 -1.17 -5.46 -13.56
CA PRO A 41 -0.03 -5.07 -12.73
C PRO A 41 0.77 -3.87 -13.26
N ILE A 42 0.82 -3.64 -14.58
CA ILE A 42 1.47 -2.46 -15.18
C ILE A 42 0.80 -1.16 -14.70
N HIS A 43 -0.53 -1.10 -14.68
CA HIS A 43 -1.25 0.06 -14.18
C HIS A 43 -0.92 0.33 -12.71
N TYR A 44 -0.89 -0.72 -11.87
CA TYR A 44 -0.50 -0.57 -10.46
C TYR A 44 0.94 -0.14 -10.29
N THR A 45 1.85 -0.58 -11.18
CA THR A 45 3.26 -0.13 -11.17
C THR A 45 3.34 1.37 -11.47
N GLY A 46 2.64 1.84 -12.49
CA GLY A 46 2.55 3.27 -12.81
C GLY A 46 1.99 4.08 -11.65
N MET A 47 0.87 3.65 -11.07
CA MET A 47 0.24 4.32 -9.92
C MET A 47 1.16 4.36 -8.68
N ALA A 48 1.87 3.28 -8.40
CA ALA A 48 2.79 3.22 -7.25
C ALA A 48 4.00 4.16 -7.45
N LEU A 49 4.52 4.22 -8.68
CA LEU A 49 5.62 5.13 -9.03
C LEU A 49 5.16 6.59 -8.97
N ASP A 50 3.99 6.89 -9.52
CA ASP A 50 3.40 8.24 -9.49
C ASP A 50 3.18 8.72 -8.05
N ASN A 51 2.58 7.88 -7.21
CA ASN A 51 2.43 8.16 -5.78
C ASN A 51 3.77 8.47 -5.09
N ALA A 52 4.81 7.69 -5.40
CA ALA A 52 6.15 7.91 -4.83
C ALA A 52 6.75 9.26 -5.28
N LEU A 53 6.56 9.63 -6.55
CA LEU A 53 7.02 10.90 -7.11
C LEU A 53 6.26 12.11 -6.53
N HIS A 54 5.00 11.94 -6.17
CA HIS A 54 4.15 13.00 -5.60
C HIS A 54 4.14 13.02 -4.06
N GLY A 55 5.11 12.38 -3.41
CA GLY A 55 5.29 12.48 -1.96
C GLY A 55 4.37 11.60 -1.13
N ASN A 56 3.82 10.53 -1.72
CA ASN A 56 3.05 9.50 -1.02
C ASN A 56 3.94 8.28 -0.72
N PRO A 57 4.76 8.31 0.35
CA PRO A 57 5.78 7.29 0.59
C PRO A 57 5.17 5.94 0.99
N LEU A 58 5.91 4.87 0.66
CA LEU A 58 5.59 3.53 1.10
C LEU A 58 6.43 3.15 2.33
N MET A 59 5.79 2.43 3.27
CA MET A 59 6.47 1.75 4.38
C MET A 59 6.64 0.27 4.05
N THR A 60 7.86 -0.25 4.11
CA THR A 60 8.06 -1.70 3.97
C THR A 60 7.71 -2.44 5.25
N PRO A 61 7.24 -3.71 5.19
CA PRO A 61 7.04 -4.52 6.40
C PRO A 61 8.28 -4.63 7.28
N ALA A 62 9.47 -4.72 6.67
CA ALA A 62 10.74 -4.79 7.40
C ALA A 62 10.99 -3.52 8.23
N ARG A 63 10.81 -2.35 7.63
CA ARG A 63 11.00 -1.07 8.32
C ARG A 63 9.98 -0.88 9.44
N LEU A 64 8.70 -1.24 9.19
CA LEU A 64 7.66 -1.15 10.23
C LEU A 64 7.99 -2.02 11.43
N VAL A 65 8.37 -3.29 11.22
CA VAL A 65 8.77 -4.20 12.30
C VAL A 65 9.99 -3.68 13.05
N GLU A 66 10.99 -3.14 12.35
CA GLU A 66 12.17 -2.53 12.96
C GLU A 66 11.80 -1.37 13.89
N MET A 67 10.93 -0.45 13.43
CA MET A 67 10.46 0.68 14.22
C MET A 67 9.69 0.22 15.46
N GLN A 68 8.78 -0.76 15.32
CA GLN A 68 8.05 -1.34 16.44
C GLN A 68 8.98 -2.00 17.47
N GLN A 69 9.99 -2.76 17.01
CA GLN A 69 10.97 -3.40 17.90
C GLN A 69 11.85 -2.41 18.66
N LYS A 70 12.14 -1.25 18.04
CA LYS A 70 12.88 -0.16 18.68
C LYS A 70 12.02 0.70 19.61
N GLY A 71 10.71 0.48 19.66
CA GLY A 71 9.77 1.32 20.43
C GLY A 71 9.63 2.73 19.87
N GLU A 72 9.90 2.93 18.57
CA GLU A 72 9.69 4.22 17.93
C GLU A 72 8.19 4.56 17.92
N SER A 73 7.86 5.84 18.18
CA SER A 73 6.48 6.29 18.16
C SER A 73 5.92 6.24 16.73
N ILE A 74 4.98 5.35 16.49
CA ILE A 74 4.29 5.17 15.21
C ILE A 74 2.86 4.71 15.44
N GLN A 75 1.91 5.25 14.71
CA GLN A 75 0.53 4.75 14.70
C GLN A 75 0.23 4.00 13.41
N VAL A 76 -0.42 2.85 13.54
CA VAL A 76 -0.71 1.95 12.41
C VAL A 76 -2.23 1.83 12.29
N ILE A 77 -2.78 2.17 11.12
CA ILE A 77 -4.21 2.24 10.88
C ILE A 77 -4.66 1.13 9.94
N ASP A 78 -5.48 0.22 10.43
CA ASP A 78 -6.13 -0.80 9.62
C ASP A 78 -7.45 -0.28 9.06
N THR A 79 -7.52 -0.19 7.74
CA THR A 79 -8.68 0.37 7.04
C THR A 79 -9.66 -0.67 6.51
N ARG A 80 -9.47 -1.95 6.89
CA ARG A 80 -10.27 -3.09 6.43
C ARG A 80 -11.59 -3.23 7.21
N SER A 81 -12.37 -4.24 6.83
CA SER A 81 -13.54 -4.65 7.61
C SER A 81 -13.16 -5.21 8.99
N ALA A 82 -14.07 -5.16 9.96
CA ALA A 82 -13.88 -5.76 11.28
C ALA A 82 -13.51 -7.25 11.18
N LYS A 83 -14.19 -8.00 10.31
CA LYS A 83 -13.90 -9.43 10.05
C LYS A 83 -12.46 -9.68 9.61
N ASP A 84 -11.90 -8.82 8.76
CA ASP A 84 -10.51 -8.94 8.30
C ASP A 84 -9.52 -8.58 9.39
N PHE A 85 -9.85 -7.56 10.19
CA PHE A 85 -9.05 -7.13 11.34
C PHE A 85 -8.97 -8.23 12.40
N GLU A 86 -10.09 -8.80 12.81
CA GLU A 86 -10.17 -9.89 13.80
C GLU A 86 -9.39 -11.13 13.35
N LYS A 87 -9.39 -11.45 12.08
CA LYS A 87 -8.67 -12.61 11.53
C LYS A 87 -7.15 -12.48 11.65
N SER A 88 -6.61 -11.33 11.33
CA SER A 88 -5.19 -11.00 11.50
C SER A 88 -4.97 -9.51 11.24
N HIS A 89 -4.12 -8.87 12.00
CA HIS A 89 -3.77 -7.46 11.83
C HIS A 89 -2.28 -7.23 12.13
N VAL A 90 -1.80 -6.04 11.83
CA VAL A 90 -0.47 -5.57 12.22
C VAL A 90 -0.48 -5.33 13.73
N GLN A 91 0.59 -5.70 14.41
CA GLN A 91 0.70 -5.48 15.86
C GLN A 91 0.40 -4.00 16.20
N ASP A 92 -0.37 -3.80 17.28
CA ASP A 92 -0.78 -2.49 17.81
C ASP A 92 -1.55 -1.61 16.80
N ALA A 93 -2.14 -2.21 15.76
CA ALA A 93 -2.93 -1.47 14.79
C ALA A 93 -4.26 -0.99 15.37
N ILE A 94 -4.58 0.27 15.09
CA ILE A 94 -5.87 0.89 15.38
C ILE A 94 -6.83 0.57 14.23
N HIS A 95 -7.97 -0.03 14.53
CA HIS A 95 -8.97 -0.36 13.52
C HIS A 95 -9.86 0.85 13.22
N VAL A 96 -9.71 1.40 12.03
CA VAL A 96 -10.56 2.48 11.51
C VAL A 96 -10.92 2.18 10.06
N PRO A 97 -12.08 1.58 9.79
CA PRO A 97 -12.52 1.30 8.43
C PRO A 97 -12.47 2.53 7.54
N LEU A 98 -12.10 2.36 6.26
CA LEU A 98 -11.91 3.47 5.33
C LEU A 98 -13.09 4.44 5.30
N GLY A 99 -14.33 3.91 5.34
CA GLY A 99 -15.55 4.72 5.33
C GLY A 99 -15.72 5.60 6.58
N GLU A 100 -15.11 5.23 7.70
CA GLU A 100 -15.18 5.96 8.97
C GLU A 100 -13.99 6.90 9.18
N LEU A 101 -12.92 6.76 8.39
CA LEU A 101 -11.63 7.42 8.64
C LEU A 101 -11.74 8.94 8.73
N ARG A 102 -12.54 9.58 7.87
CA ARG A 102 -12.72 11.03 7.90
C ARG A 102 -13.39 11.51 9.19
N ALA A 103 -14.40 10.78 9.65
CA ALA A 103 -15.15 11.12 10.87
C ALA A 103 -14.32 10.87 12.14
N ARG A 104 -13.46 9.83 12.11
CA ARG A 104 -12.66 9.40 13.25
C ARG A 104 -11.21 9.90 13.25
N ALA A 105 -10.81 10.68 12.24
CA ALA A 105 -9.45 11.21 12.16
C ALA A 105 -9.04 12.05 13.39
N GLY A 106 -10.01 12.65 14.10
CA GLY A 106 -9.76 13.38 15.36
C GLY A 106 -9.31 12.50 16.53
N GLU A 107 -9.48 11.17 16.44
CA GLU A 107 -8.98 10.21 17.44
C GLU A 107 -7.48 9.92 17.26
N LEU A 108 -6.90 10.34 16.13
CA LEU A 108 -5.54 10.04 15.71
C LEU A 108 -4.63 11.27 15.93
N SER A 109 -3.36 11.03 16.22
CA SER A 109 -2.37 12.10 16.34
C SER A 109 -1.86 12.50 14.95
N LYS A 110 -1.88 13.79 14.64
CA LYS A 110 -1.31 14.33 13.40
C LYS A 110 0.22 14.44 13.42
N GLU A 111 0.80 14.40 14.62
CA GLU A 111 2.23 14.62 14.86
C GLU A 111 3.04 13.32 14.80
N ILE A 112 2.39 12.17 14.96
CA ILE A 112 3.03 10.86 14.98
C ILE A 112 3.05 10.28 13.58
N PRO A 113 4.20 9.74 13.10
CA PRO A 113 4.27 9.01 11.84
C PRO A 113 3.16 7.95 11.77
N THR A 114 2.38 7.99 10.70
CA THR A 114 1.18 7.17 10.53
C THR A 114 1.34 6.21 9.36
N VAL A 115 1.06 4.92 9.57
CA VAL A 115 1.05 3.91 8.52
C VAL A 115 -0.37 3.43 8.30
N THR A 116 -0.92 3.67 7.12
CA THR A 116 -2.21 3.12 6.71
C THR A 116 -2.03 1.82 5.95
N TYR A 117 -2.97 0.89 6.09
CA TYR A 117 -2.94 -0.33 5.29
C TYR A 117 -4.31 -0.97 5.08
N CYS A 118 -4.36 -1.80 4.05
CA CYS A 118 -5.45 -2.74 3.79
C CYS A 118 -4.88 -4.13 3.48
N ASN A 119 -5.61 -4.98 2.77
CA ASN A 119 -5.11 -6.32 2.41
C ASN A 119 -3.92 -6.30 1.44
N LYS A 120 -3.91 -5.37 0.44
CA LYS A 120 -2.93 -5.33 -0.66
C LYS A 120 -2.29 -3.96 -0.91
N GLY A 121 -2.79 -2.89 -0.26
CA GLY A 121 -2.26 -1.53 -0.39
C GLY A 121 -3.18 -0.53 -1.11
N VAL A 122 -4.19 -0.95 -1.88
CA VAL A 122 -5.04 -0.04 -2.68
C VAL A 122 -5.88 0.89 -1.80
N THR A 123 -6.72 0.35 -0.92
CA THR A 123 -7.51 1.16 0.01
C THR A 123 -6.66 1.77 1.13
N GLY A 124 -5.49 1.18 1.43
CA GLY A 124 -4.48 1.80 2.29
C GLY A 124 -3.95 3.11 1.69
N ASN A 125 -3.67 3.14 0.38
CA ASN A 125 -3.28 4.37 -0.32
C ASN A 125 -4.40 5.43 -0.31
N ALA A 126 -5.65 5.02 -0.49
CA ALA A 126 -6.77 5.96 -0.35
C ALA A 126 -6.85 6.57 1.06
N ALA A 127 -6.61 5.77 2.10
CA ALA A 127 -6.53 6.25 3.48
C ALA A 127 -5.34 7.20 3.70
N GLN A 128 -4.17 6.88 3.14
CA GLN A 128 -3.00 7.75 3.16
C GLN A 128 -3.36 9.15 2.61
N ASN A 129 -3.96 9.21 1.43
CA ASN A 129 -4.38 10.47 0.82
C ASN A 129 -5.42 11.24 1.68
N ILE A 130 -6.35 10.53 2.33
CA ILE A 130 -7.30 11.16 3.25
C ILE A 130 -6.56 11.83 4.41
N LEU A 131 -5.61 11.15 5.04
CA LEU A 131 -4.88 11.70 6.18
C LEU A 131 -3.93 12.84 5.77
N ILE A 132 -3.26 12.74 4.62
CA ILE A 132 -2.45 13.84 4.06
C ILE A 132 -3.32 15.09 3.87
N ASN A 133 -4.51 14.94 3.28
CA ASN A 133 -5.45 16.07 3.09
C ASN A 133 -6.07 16.59 4.40
N LEU A 134 -5.88 15.89 5.51
CA LEU A 134 -6.26 16.32 6.86
C LEU A 134 -5.04 16.83 7.66
N ASP A 135 -3.94 17.18 6.98
CA ASP A 135 -2.71 17.77 7.54
C ASP A 135 -1.97 16.87 8.53
N PHE A 136 -2.02 15.55 8.36
CA PHE A 136 -1.11 14.65 9.05
C PHE A 136 0.29 14.81 8.49
N LYS A 137 1.32 14.96 9.34
CA LYS A 137 2.68 15.34 8.94
C LYS A 137 3.41 14.27 8.14
N GLU A 138 3.34 13.02 8.61
CA GLU A 138 4.05 11.89 7.99
C GLU A 138 3.09 10.72 7.81
N VAL A 139 2.67 10.44 6.59
CA VAL A 139 1.73 9.35 6.30
C VAL A 139 2.30 8.41 5.26
N TYR A 140 2.35 7.14 5.61
CA TYR A 140 2.85 6.06 4.77
C TYR A 140 1.73 5.08 4.43
N ASN A 141 1.84 4.43 3.26
CA ASN A 141 1.04 3.25 2.95
C ASN A 141 1.91 2.00 3.08
N LEU A 142 1.44 0.99 3.81
CA LEU A 142 2.17 -0.26 3.98
C LEU A 142 2.23 -1.04 2.66
N SER A 143 3.43 -1.21 2.15
CA SER A 143 3.69 -1.89 0.87
C SER A 143 3.17 -3.33 0.87
N GLY A 144 2.22 -3.62 -0.03
CA GLY A 144 1.55 -4.91 -0.13
C GLY A 144 0.58 -5.23 1.01
N GLY A 145 0.33 -4.28 1.91
CA GLY A 145 -0.65 -4.35 3.00
C GLY A 145 -0.44 -5.51 3.98
N ASN A 146 -1.52 -5.90 4.66
CA ASN A 146 -1.48 -6.97 5.66
C ASN A 146 -0.96 -8.30 5.09
N LYS A 147 -1.29 -8.60 3.84
CA LYS A 147 -0.83 -9.86 3.21
C LYS A 147 0.69 -9.94 3.14
N ASN A 148 1.36 -8.87 2.74
CA ASN A 148 2.81 -8.81 2.67
C ASN A 148 3.45 -8.80 4.08
N TYR A 149 2.85 -8.07 5.02
CA TYR A 149 3.29 -8.04 6.41
C TYR A 149 3.28 -9.44 7.05
N GLN A 150 2.18 -10.20 6.91
CA GLN A 150 2.09 -11.56 7.43
C GLN A 150 3.11 -12.50 6.78
N SER A 151 3.32 -12.37 5.46
CA SER A 151 4.33 -13.16 4.74
C SER A 151 5.74 -12.85 5.25
N TYR A 152 6.04 -11.60 5.55
CA TYR A 152 7.32 -11.18 6.13
C TYR A 152 7.53 -11.77 7.52
N LEU A 153 6.51 -11.76 8.39
CA LEU A 153 6.61 -12.37 9.72
C LEU A 153 6.86 -13.88 9.65
N ILE A 154 6.21 -14.58 8.72
CA ILE A 154 6.45 -16.01 8.49
C ILE A 154 7.91 -16.26 8.06
N MET A 155 8.44 -15.41 7.19
CA MET A 155 9.84 -15.48 6.75
C MET A 155 10.81 -15.28 7.92
N LEU A 156 10.56 -14.31 8.80
CA LEU A 156 11.38 -14.08 10.00
C LEU A 156 11.41 -15.29 10.93
N LYS A 157 10.24 -15.90 11.18
CA LYS A 157 10.13 -17.11 12.03
C LYS A 157 10.89 -18.32 11.50
N ARG A 158 11.16 -18.38 10.18
CA ARG A 158 11.92 -19.47 9.55
C ARG A 158 13.44 -19.26 9.59
N LYS A 159 13.88 -18.05 9.88
CA LYS A 159 15.31 -17.71 9.96
C LYS A 159 15.88 -17.82 11.37
N ASN A 160 15.01 -17.86 12.38
CA ASN A 160 15.33 -18.09 13.78
C ASN A 160 15.00 -19.55 14.16
#